data_006cdc60faa4519d698b14393a017640
#
_entry.id   006cdc60faa4519d698b14393a017640
#
_cell.length_a   1.000
_cell.length_b   1.000
_cell.length_c   1.000
_cell.angle_alpha   90.00
_cell.angle_beta   90.00
_cell.angle_gamma   90.00
#
_symmetry.space_group_name_H-M   'P 1'
#
loop_
_entity.id
_entity.type
_entity.pdbx_description
1 polymer ?
#
loop_
_entity_poly.entity_id
_entity_poly.type
_entity_poly.pdbx_seq_one_letter_code
_entity_poly.pdbx_strand_id
1 'polypeptide(L)'
;QKASKGKRGGSSVALFEHHLEDHLIDLQNELLNHTYAPGRYASFYIHDPKKRLISAAPFRDRVIHHALCNLVEPIFERSFIFDSYANRVGKGTHRALDRCQQFARRHRYALQCDVKQFFPSVDHAILHNILRHKITDPRVLWLADKIVRSGSGVLGDEYDMTYFDGDDLLAASRPRGLPIGNLTSQFWANCYLNSFD
;
A
#
# COMPACT_ATOMS: atom_id res chain seq x y z
N GLN A 1 -7.72 -16.37 5.88
CA GLN A 1 -6.52 -17.24 5.82
C GLN A 1 -5.26 -16.43 5.42
N LYS A 2 -5.25 -15.64 4.31
CA LYS A 2 -4.06 -14.85 3.91
C LYS A 2 -3.68 -13.81 4.97
N ALA A 3 -4.63 -13.10 5.56
CA ALA A 3 -4.40 -12.05 6.56
C ALA A 3 -3.78 -12.58 7.87
N SER A 4 -4.08 -13.82 8.28
CA SER A 4 -3.57 -14.44 9.50
C SER A 4 -2.27 -15.24 9.30
N LYS A 5 -1.80 -15.40 8.06
CA LYS A 5 -0.58 -16.15 7.75
C LYS A 5 0.64 -15.57 8.48
N GLY A 6 1.30 -16.41 9.28
CA GLY A 6 2.48 -16.00 10.07
C GLY A 6 2.19 -15.12 11.28
N LYS A 7 0.91 -14.89 11.66
CA LYS A 7 0.51 -13.97 12.75
C LYS A 7 -0.47 -14.59 13.74
N ARG A 8 -0.74 -15.90 13.66
CA ARG A 8 -1.72 -16.60 14.51
C ARG A 8 -1.45 -16.56 16.01
N GLY A 9 -0.22 -16.32 16.42
CA GLY A 9 0.14 -16.13 17.85
C GLY A 9 -0.22 -14.77 18.45
N GLY A 10 -0.73 -13.83 17.65
CA GLY A 10 -1.12 -12.50 18.13
C GLY A 10 -2.53 -12.51 18.75
N SER A 11 -2.71 -11.88 19.93
CA SER A 11 -3.98 -11.79 20.63
C SER A 11 -5.12 -11.23 19.79
N SER A 12 -4.87 -10.22 18.98
CA SER A 12 -5.86 -9.60 18.09
C SER A 12 -6.33 -10.55 16.96
N VAL A 13 -5.44 -11.41 16.47
CA VAL A 13 -5.78 -12.42 15.47
C VAL A 13 -6.60 -13.52 16.10
N ALA A 14 -6.18 -14.03 17.26
CA ALA A 14 -6.89 -15.07 17.98
C ALA A 14 -8.32 -14.64 18.37
N LEU A 15 -8.48 -13.40 18.86
CA LEU A 15 -9.79 -12.85 19.20
C LEU A 15 -10.70 -12.74 17.96
N PHE A 16 -10.17 -12.29 16.82
CA PHE A 16 -10.93 -12.21 15.58
C PHE A 16 -11.32 -13.59 15.05
N GLU A 17 -10.40 -14.57 15.11
CA GLU A 17 -10.66 -15.94 14.66
C GLU A 17 -11.64 -16.69 15.59
N HIS A 18 -11.73 -16.31 16.87
CA HIS A 18 -12.67 -16.90 17.84
C HIS A 18 -14.15 -16.58 17.48
N HIS A 19 -14.41 -15.38 16.98
CA HIS A 19 -15.72 -14.92 16.51
C HIS A 19 -15.72 -14.66 15.00
N LEU A 20 -15.09 -15.55 14.23
CA LEU A 20 -14.80 -15.31 12.80
C LEU A 20 -16.06 -15.02 11.98
N GLU A 21 -17.11 -15.81 12.17
CA GLU A 21 -18.35 -15.67 11.39
C GLU A 21 -19.04 -14.35 11.67
N ASP A 22 -19.20 -13.98 12.94
CA ASP A 22 -19.83 -12.73 13.34
C ASP A 22 -19.06 -11.53 12.78
N HIS A 23 -17.73 -11.52 12.94
CA HIS A 23 -16.89 -10.45 12.42
C HIS A 23 -16.92 -10.33 10.89
N LEU A 24 -17.04 -11.46 10.17
CA LEU A 24 -17.14 -11.42 8.71
C LEU A 24 -18.52 -10.92 8.25
N ILE A 25 -19.60 -11.29 8.94
CA ILE A 25 -20.95 -10.80 8.67
C ILE A 25 -21.02 -9.29 8.94
N ASP A 26 -20.47 -8.83 10.06
CA ASP A 26 -20.42 -7.40 10.40
C ASP A 26 -19.66 -6.61 9.31
N LEU A 27 -18.47 -7.08 8.91
CA LEU A 27 -17.70 -6.46 7.84
C LEU A 27 -18.46 -6.44 6.52
N GLN A 28 -19.15 -7.52 6.17
CA GLN A 28 -19.99 -7.58 4.97
C GLN A 28 -21.09 -6.54 5.02
N ASN A 29 -21.81 -6.44 6.13
CA ASN A 29 -22.89 -5.46 6.31
C ASN A 29 -22.37 -4.02 6.21
N GLU A 30 -21.23 -3.73 6.84
CA GLU A 30 -20.61 -2.41 6.76
C GLU A 30 -20.19 -2.03 5.33
N LEU A 31 -19.66 -2.99 4.56
CA LEU A 31 -19.29 -2.77 3.16
C LEU A 31 -20.52 -2.57 2.28
N LEU A 32 -21.58 -3.39 2.46
CA LEU A 32 -22.83 -3.28 1.70
C LEU A 32 -23.55 -1.94 1.97
N ASN A 33 -23.54 -1.49 3.22
CA ASN A 33 -24.19 -0.26 3.64
C ASN A 33 -23.29 0.99 3.53
N HIS A 34 -22.07 0.87 2.99
CA HIS A 34 -21.07 1.95 2.91
C HIS A 34 -20.74 2.61 4.26
N THR A 35 -20.88 1.89 5.37
CA THR A 35 -20.59 2.36 6.73
C THR A 35 -19.19 1.98 7.23
N TYR A 36 -18.46 1.15 6.48
CA TYR A 36 -17.10 0.76 6.85
C TYR A 36 -16.22 1.99 7.12
N ALA A 37 -15.56 1.97 8.28
CA ALA A 37 -14.56 2.96 8.67
C ALA A 37 -13.28 2.25 9.13
N PRO A 38 -12.12 2.58 8.54
CA PRO A 38 -10.84 2.06 9.00
C PRO A 38 -10.53 2.47 10.43
N GLY A 39 -9.97 1.53 11.21
CA GLY A 39 -9.53 1.79 12.57
C GLY A 39 -8.19 2.54 12.62
N ARG A 40 -7.79 2.95 13.83
CA ARG A 40 -6.53 3.66 14.04
C ARG A 40 -5.33 2.75 13.84
N TYR A 41 -4.30 3.27 13.18
CA TYR A 41 -3.03 2.58 13.03
C TYR A 41 -2.28 2.50 14.36
N ALA A 42 -1.63 1.36 14.62
CA ALA A 42 -0.64 1.20 15.67
C ALA A 42 0.75 1.46 15.08
N SER A 43 1.39 2.55 15.49
CA SER A 43 2.67 2.98 14.93
C SER A 43 3.81 2.69 15.90
N PHE A 44 4.93 2.17 15.37
CA PHE A 44 6.16 1.89 16.11
C PHE A 44 7.37 1.97 15.17
N TYR A 45 8.55 2.25 15.76
CA TYR A 45 9.78 2.30 14.99
C TYR A 45 10.48 0.94 14.96
N ILE A 46 10.98 0.57 13.79
CA ILE A 46 12.00 -0.47 13.61
C ILE A 46 13.32 0.21 13.24
N HIS A 47 14.45 -0.42 13.61
CA HIS A 47 15.79 0.18 13.45
C HIS A 47 16.73 -0.63 12.56
N ASP A 48 16.28 -1.77 12.03
CA ASP A 48 17.10 -2.65 11.19
C ASP A 48 16.52 -2.74 9.77
N PRO A 49 17.32 -2.46 8.73
CA PRO A 49 18.66 -1.85 8.68
C PRO A 49 18.65 -0.32 8.83
N LYS A 50 17.50 0.32 8.73
CA LYS A 50 17.29 1.77 8.88
C LYS A 50 16.09 2.03 9.78
N LYS A 51 16.10 3.16 10.49
CA LYS A 51 14.93 3.63 11.24
C LYS A 51 13.75 3.84 10.30
N ARG A 52 12.62 3.19 10.59
CA ARG A 52 11.38 3.33 9.82
C ARG A 52 10.18 3.30 10.75
N LEU A 53 9.23 4.20 10.54
CA LEU A 53 7.94 4.17 11.20
C LEU A 53 7.04 3.14 10.51
N ILE A 54 6.71 2.08 11.23
CA ILE A 54 5.73 1.08 10.79
C ILE A 54 4.39 1.44 11.40
N SER A 55 3.37 1.56 10.57
CA SER A 55 2.01 1.89 11.00
C SER A 55 1.07 0.78 10.58
N ALA A 56 0.85 -0.13 11.52
CA ALA A 56 0.07 -1.35 11.28
C ALA A 56 -1.42 -1.09 11.46
N ALA A 57 -2.22 -1.40 10.44
CA ALA A 57 -3.67 -1.39 10.55
C ALA A 57 -4.17 -2.47 11.54
N PRO A 58 -5.31 -2.27 12.24
CA PRO A 58 -5.98 -3.31 13.00
C PRO A 58 -6.19 -4.60 12.20
N PHE A 59 -6.24 -5.75 12.87
CA PHE A 59 -6.36 -7.02 12.14
C PHE A 59 -7.62 -7.11 11.29
N ARG A 60 -8.73 -6.56 11.78
CA ARG A 60 -10.01 -6.43 11.07
C ARG A 60 -9.82 -5.72 9.72
N ASP A 61 -9.11 -4.61 9.70
CA ASP A 61 -8.86 -3.86 8.47
C ASP A 61 -7.90 -4.59 7.54
N ARG A 62 -6.93 -5.33 8.08
CA ARG A 62 -6.07 -6.18 7.24
C ARG A 62 -6.86 -7.25 6.48
N VAL A 63 -7.95 -7.78 7.06
CA VAL A 63 -8.86 -8.70 6.35
C VAL A 63 -9.45 -7.99 5.12
N ILE A 64 -9.92 -6.75 5.29
CA ILE A 64 -10.44 -5.93 4.19
C ILE A 64 -9.34 -5.59 3.17
N HIS A 65 -8.14 -5.23 3.63
CA HIS A 65 -7.00 -4.96 2.73
C HIS A 65 -6.69 -6.18 1.84
N HIS A 66 -6.67 -7.38 2.42
CA HIS A 66 -6.47 -8.60 1.65
C HIS A 66 -7.63 -8.90 0.69
N ALA A 67 -8.88 -8.66 1.11
CA ALA A 67 -10.05 -8.83 0.24
C ALA A 67 -9.99 -7.88 -0.96
N LEU A 68 -9.70 -6.60 -0.73
CA LEU A 68 -9.54 -5.60 -1.78
C LEU A 68 -8.41 -5.96 -2.74
N CYS A 69 -7.21 -6.26 -2.22
CA CYS A 69 -6.06 -6.63 -3.05
C CYS A 69 -6.35 -7.87 -3.91
N ASN A 70 -7.03 -8.90 -3.38
CA ASN A 70 -7.40 -10.07 -4.18
C ASN A 70 -8.24 -9.72 -5.42
N LEU A 71 -9.04 -8.65 -5.37
CA LEU A 71 -9.87 -8.19 -6.49
C LEU A 71 -9.08 -7.31 -7.46
N VAL A 72 -8.25 -6.41 -6.94
CA VAL A 72 -7.63 -5.37 -7.76
C VAL A 72 -6.24 -5.73 -8.29
N GLU A 73 -5.45 -6.51 -7.55
CA GLU A 73 -4.12 -6.96 -8.00
C GLU A 73 -4.13 -7.56 -9.41
N PRO A 74 -5.05 -8.49 -9.78
CA PRO A 74 -5.06 -9.08 -11.12
C PRO A 74 -5.31 -8.07 -12.23
N ILE A 75 -6.00 -6.97 -11.94
CA ILE A 75 -6.28 -5.90 -12.91
C ILE A 75 -5.01 -5.12 -13.23
N PHE A 76 -4.27 -4.73 -12.19
CA PHE A 76 -3.04 -3.94 -12.32
C PHE A 76 -1.84 -4.78 -12.77
N GLU A 77 -1.75 -6.04 -12.33
CA GLU A 77 -0.64 -6.94 -12.66
C GLU A 77 -0.41 -7.07 -14.18
N ARG A 78 -1.48 -6.96 -14.97
CA ARG A 78 -1.43 -6.99 -16.45
C ARG A 78 -0.72 -5.77 -17.05
N SER A 79 -0.58 -4.69 -16.30
CA SER A 79 0.01 -3.44 -16.78
C SER A 79 1.40 -3.18 -16.25
N PHE A 80 1.85 -3.94 -15.24
CA PHE A 80 3.19 -3.79 -14.69
C PHE A 80 4.22 -4.33 -15.67
N ILE A 81 5.33 -3.61 -15.83
CA ILE A 81 6.45 -4.10 -16.64
C ILE A 81 6.99 -5.42 -16.08
N PHE A 82 7.61 -6.22 -16.98
CA PHE A 82 8.15 -7.52 -16.57
C PHE A 82 9.20 -7.38 -15.46
N ASP A 83 10.05 -6.37 -15.53
CA ASP A 83 11.20 -6.18 -14.63
C ASP A 83 10.88 -5.38 -13.35
N SER A 84 9.62 -5.22 -12.98
CA SER A 84 9.19 -4.77 -11.64
C SER A 84 9.09 -5.97 -10.69
N TYR A 85 9.77 -5.93 -9.54
CA TYR A 85 9.97 -7.09 -8.65
C TYR A 85 9.43 -6.92 -7.24
N ALA A 86 9.13 -5.70 -6.80
CA ALA A 86 8.71 -5.43 -5.44
C ALA A 86 7.28 -5.93 -5.18
N ASN A 87 7.09 -6.73 -4.14
CA ASN A 87 5.78 -7.17 -3.64
C ASN A 87 4.83 -7.79 -4.68
N ARG A 88 5.37 -8.45 -5.71
CA ARG A 88 4.60 -9.14 -6.74
C ARG A 88 4.73 -10.66 -6.61
N VAL A 89 3.63 -11.37 -6.87
CA VAL A 89 3.60 -12.85 -6.83
C VAL A 89 4.55 -13.43 -7.88
N GLY A 90 5.37 -14.37 -7.47
CA GLY A 90 6.34 -15.01 -8.37
C GLY A 90 7.54 -14.14 -8.75
N LYS A 91 7.68 -12.96 -8.19
CA LYS A 91 8.84 -12.04 -8.31
C LYS A 91 9.68 -12.10 -7.02
N GLY A 92 10.19 -11.01 -6.53
CA GLY A 92 10.95 -10.92 -5.29
C GLY A 92 12.45 -10.74 -5.49
N THR A 93 13.17 -10.56 -4.38
CA THR A 93 14.58 -10.11 -4.35
C THR A 93 15.52 -11.03 -5.13
N HIS A 94 15.39 -12.36 -4.98
CA HIS A 94 16.30 -13.29 -5.69
C HIS A 94 16.16 -13.18 -7.20
N ARG A 95 14.94 -13.14 -7.72
CA ARG A 95 14.72 -12.97 -9.16
C ARG A 95 15.16 -11.60 -9.68
N ALA A 96 15.01 -10.55 -8.85
CA ALA A 96 15.54 -9.23 -9.18
C ALA A 96 17.06 -9.25 -9.30
N LEU A 97 17.77 -9.91 -8.37
CA LEU A 97 19.22 -10.06 -8.41
C LEU A 97 19.69 -10.85 -9.63
N ASP A 98 19.04 -11.97 -9.93
CA ASP A 98 19.37 -12.77 -11.12
C ASP A 98 19.21 -11.93 -12.40
N ARG A 99 18.14 -11.16 -12.48
CA ARG A 99 17.88 -10.30 -13.63
C ARG A 99 18.85 -9.13 -13.72
N CYS A 100 19.15 -8.51 -12.60
CA CYS A 100 20.17 -7.45 -12.50
C CYS A 100 21.55 -7.97 -12.98
N GLN A 101 21.93 -9.18 -12.56
CA GLN A 101 23.17 -9.81 -12.99
C GLN A 101 23.20 -10.07 -14.52
N GLN A 102 22.07 -10.48 -15.11
CA GLN A 102 21.96 -10.65 -16.57
C GLN A 102 22.19 -9.32 -17.31
N PHE A 103 21.60 -8.22 -16.81
CA PHE A 103 21.81 -6.90 -17.39
C PHE A 103 23.25 -6.40 -17.20
N ALA A 104 23.83 -6.58 -16.01
CA ALA A 104 25.21 -6.18 -15.73
C ALA A 104 26.25 -6.89 -16.63
N ARG A 105 25.96 -8.11 -17.09
CA ARG A 105 26.82 -8.81 -18.06
C ARG A 105 26.71 -8.28 -19.49
N ARG A 106 25.62 -7.56 -19.82
CA ARG A 106 25.31 -7.08 -21.18
C ARG A 106 25.62 -5.58 -21.36
N HIS A 107 25.55 -4.81 -20.26
CA HIS A 107 25.64 -3.35 -20.30
C HIS A 107 26.84 -2.85 -19.49
N ARG A 108 27.55 -1.88 -20.06
CA ARG A 108 28.76 -1.29 -19.44
C ARG A 108 28.45 -0.31 -18.31
N TYR A 109 27.28 0.34 -18.37
CA TYR A 109 26.87 1.37 -17.43
C TYR A 109 25.56 0.99 -16.75
N ALA A 110 25.42 1.38 -15.49
CA ALA A 110 24.21 1.24 -14.72
C ALA A 110 23.88 2.58 -14.05
N LEU A 111 22.60 2.96 -14.07
CA LEU A 111 22.06 4.09 -13.32
C LEU A 111 21.22 3.54 -12.17
N GLN A 112 21.51 3.98 -10.93
CA GLN A 112 20.70 3.69 -9.77
C GLN A 112 20.00 4.97 -9.33
N CYS A 113 18.67 4.92 -9.28
CA CYS A 113 17.83 6.01 -8.77
C CYS A 113 17.08 5.53 -7.54
N ASP A 114 16.82 6.43 -6.59
CA ASP A 114 15.99 6.20 -5.41
C ASP A 114 15.09 7.41 -5.16
N VAL A 115 13.86 7.17 -4.74
CA VAL A 115 12.91 8.24 -4.42
C VAL A 115 12.99 8.55 -2.92
N LYS A 116 13.48 9.75 -2.58
CA LYS A 116 13.54 10.20 -1.20
C LYS A 116 12.14 10.24 -0.59
N GLN A 117 11.98 9.64 0.59
CA GLN A 117 10.73 9.66 1.37
C GLN A 117 9.48 9.24 0.54
N PHE A 118 9.61 8.22 -0.32
CA PHE A 118 8.55 7.81 -1.24
C PHE A 118 7.20 7.61 -0.55
N PHE A 119 7.13 6.74 0.47
CA PHE A 119 5.86 6.44 1.15
C PHE A 119 5.20 7.67 1.80
N PRO A 120 5.93 8.55 2.52
CA PRO A 120 5.36 9.80 3.02
C PRO A 120 4.91 10.79 1.94
N SER A 121 5.53 10.76 0.76
CA SER A 121 5.29 11.75 -0.31
C SER A 121 4.15 11.39 -1.27
N VAL A 122 3.63 10.15 -1.27
CA VAL A 122 2.58 9.74 -2.20
C VAL A 122 1.34 10.62 -2.06
N ASP A 123 1.01 11.35 -3.12
CA ASP A 123 -0.18 12.21 -3.20
C ASP A 123 -1.44 11.36 -3.39
N HIS A 124 -2.44 11.55 -2.51
CA HIS A 124 -3.67 10.78 -2.54
C HIS A 124 -4.54 11.08 -3.75
N ALA A 125 -4.54 12.32 -4.27
CA ALA A 125 -5.33 12.69 -5.44
C ALA A 125 -4.77 12.04 -6.71
N ILE A 126 -3.44 12.05 -6.86
CA ILE A 126 -2.77 11.37 -7.97
C ILE A 126 -3.03 9.86 -7.90
N LEU A 127 -2.85 9.24 -6.72
CA LEU A 127 -3.12 7.83 -6.54
C LEU A 127 -4.58 7.48 -6.87
N HIS A 128 -5.54 8.27 -6.37
CA HIS A 128 -6.95 8.07 -6.67
C HIS A 128 -7.22 8.13 -8.18
N ASN A 129 -6.62 9.08 -8.90
CA ASN A 129 -6.75 9.18 -10.35
C ASN A 129 -6.17 7.94 -11.06
N ILE A 130 -5.03 7.42 -10.64
CA ILE A 130 -4.44 6.19 -11.18
C ILE A 130 -5.41 5.00 -10.97
N LEU A 131 -5.99 4.87 -9.78
CA LEU A 131 -6.88 3.76 -9.45
C LEU A 131 -8.18 3.81 -10.27
N ARG A 132 -8.80 4.99 -10.40
CA ARG A 132 -10.06 5.17 -11.16
C ARG A 132 -9.94 4.89 -12.66
N HIS A 133 -8.74 5.00 -13.23
CA HIS A 133 -8.54 4.65 -14.64
C HIS A 133 -8.66 3.15 -14.93
N LYS A 134 -8.50 2.30 -13.91
CA LYS A 134 -8.53 0.84 -14.07
C LYS A 134 -9.65 0.16 -13.29
N ILE A 135 -10.09 0.74 -12.19
CA ILE A 135 -11.17 0.22 -11.35
C ILE A 135 -12.44 0.95 -11.75
N THR A 136 -13.39 0.24 -12.35
CA THR A 136 -14.66 0.79 -12.83
C THR A 136 -15.80 0.66 -11.80
N ASP A 137 -15.73 -0.32 -10.88
CA ASP A 137 -16.75 -0.50 -9.83
C ASP A 137 -16.65 0.64 -8.79
N PRO A 138 -17.69 1.47 -8.62
CA PRO A 138 -17.66 2.61 -7.70
C PRO A 138 -17.56 2.19 -6.23
N ARG A 139 -18.04 0.98 -5.87
CA ARG A 139 -17.95 0.47 -4.49
C ARG A 139 -16.52 0.08 -4.16
N VAL A 140 -15.80 -0.51 -5.12
CA VAL A 140 -14.37 -0.85 -4.97
C VAL A 140 -13.53 0.42 -4.88
N LEU A 141 -13.82 1.42 -5.70
CA LEU A 141 -13.15 2.73 -5.64
C LEU A 141 -13.42 3.45 -4.31
N TRP A 142 -14.66 3.43 -3.83
CA TRP A 142 -15.02 3.98 -2.52
C TRP A 142 -14.20 3.33 -1.39
N LEU A 143 -14.09 1.99 -1.40
CA LEU A 143 -13.31 1.28 -0.39
C LEU A 143 -11.81 1.60 -0.48
N ALA A 144 -11.25 1.64 -1.69
CA ALA A 144 -9.87 2.03 -1.92
C ALA A 144 -9.59 3.45 -1.40
N ASP A 145 -10.47 4.42 -1.71
CA ASP A 145 -10.37 5.80 -1.24
C ASP A 145 -10.44 5.89 0.31
N LYS A 146 -11.35 5.16 0.94
CA LYS A 146 -11.43 5.08 2.41
C LYS A 146 -10.12 4.60 3.04
N ILE A 147 -9.50 3.56 2.47
CA ILE A 147 -8.23 3.01 2.97
C ILE A 147 -7.09 3.99 2.73
N VAL A 148 -7.00 4.62 1.55
CA VAL A 148 -5.96 5.60 1.24
C VAL A 148 -6.05 6.80 2.19
N ARG A 149 -7.25 7.38 2.35
CA ARG A 149 -7.48 8.55 3.22
C ARG A 149 -7.21 8.26 4.69
N SER A 150 -7.42 7.03 5.15
CA SER A 150 -7.11 6.67 6.54
C SER A 150 -5.61 6.79 6.87
N GLY A 151 -4.75 6.77 5.85
CA GLY A 151 -3.31 6.98 5.98
C GLY A 151 -2.89 8.45 6.04
N SER A 152 -3.80 9.39 5.78
CA SER A 152 -3.47 10.82 5.78
C SER A 152 -2.96 11.27 7.16
N GLY A 153 -1.83 11.96 7.17
CA GLY A 153 -1.20 12.47 8.40
C GLY A 153 -0.45 11.42 9.23
N VAL A 154 -0.61 10.12 8.99
CA VAL A 154 0.09 9.05 9.77
C VAL A 154 1.61 9.15 9.65
N LEU A 155 2.11 9.63 8.51
CA LEU A 155 3.53 9.82 8.22
C LEU A 155 3.90 11.31 8.14
N GLY A 156 3.11 12.22 8.75
CA GLY A 156 3.34 13.66 8.67
C GLY A 156 4.73 14.08 9.17
N ASP A 157 5.17 13.50 10.29
CA ASP A 157 6.48 13.78 10.88
C ASP A 157 7.66 13.13 10.13
N GLU A 158 7.36 12.22 9.19
CA GLU A 158 8.35 11.53 8.37
C GLU A 158 8.55 12.20 6.99
N TYR A 159 7.87 13.32 6.73
CA TYR A 159 7.91 14.02 5.45
C TYR A 159 8.48 15.43 5.59
N ASP A 160 9.61 15.67 4.90
CA ASP A 160 10.15 17.02 4.72
C ASP A 160 9.41 17.69 3.58
N MET A 161 8.65 18.75 3.88
CA MET A 161 7.90 19.47 2.86
C MET A 161 8.83 20.01 1.77
N THR A 162 8.53 19.62 0.54
CA THR A 162 9.24 20.11 -0.66
C THR A 162 8.23 20.81 -1.56
N TYR A 163 8.57 22.03 -1.96
CA TYR A 163 7.79 22.80 -2.93
C TYR A 163 8.41 22.65 -4.32
N PHE A 164 7.56 22.48 -5.31
CA PHE A 164 7.95 22.40 -6.72
C PHE A 164 7.46 23.64 -7.46
N ASP A 165 8.09 23.91 -8.61
CA ASP A 165 7.65 25.00 -9.47
C ASP A 165 6.18 24.82 -9.87
N GLY A 166 5.35 25.84 -9.61
CA GLY A 166 3.91 25.78 -9.82
C GLY A 166 3.08 25.33 -8.61
N ASP A 167 3.70 24.95 -7.49
CA ASP A 167 2.98 24.69 -6.25
C ASP A 167 2.43 26.02 -5.68
N ASP A 168 1.18 25.98 -5.23
CA ASP A 168 0.53 27.05 -4.48
C ASP A 168 0.64 26.86 -2.96
N LEU A 169 0.12 27.82 -2.19
CA LEU A 169 0.11 27.72 -0.73
C LEU A 169 -0.66 26.53 -0.19
N LEU A 170 -1.57 25.95 -0.97
CA LEU A 170 -2.38 24.77 -0.58
C LEU A 170 -1.62 23.45 -0.85
N ALA A 171 -0.50 23.50 -1.57
CA ALA A 171 0.31 22.31 -1.84
C ALA A 171 0.75 21.60 -0.56
N ALA A 172 1.03 22.36 0.50
CA ALA A 172 1.38 21.83 1.82
C ALA A 172 0.24 21.04 2.49
N SER A 173 -1.01 21.40 2.22
CA SER A 173 -2.19 20.78 2.82
C SER A 173 -2.75 19.59 2.05
N ARG A 174 -2.18 19.26 0.89
CA ARG A 174 -2.62 18.09 0.10
C ARG A 174 -2.51 16.82 0.92
N PRO A 175 -3.57 15.98 1.00
CA PRO A 175 -3.52 14.67 1.65
C PRO A 175 -2.46 13.79 0.98
N ARG A 176 -1.54 13.23 1.78
CA ARG A 176 -0.45 12.39 1.31
C ARG A 176 -0.07 11.31 2.30
N GLY A 177 0.73 10.37 1.85
CA GLY A 177 1.35 9.32 2.65
C GLY A 177 0.63 7.99 2.61
N LEU A 178 1.42 6.93 2.48
CA LEU A 178 0.96 5.55 2.58
C LEU A 178 1.59 4.89 3.80
N PRO A 179 0.81 4.52 4.84
CA PRO A 179 1.33 3.91 6.06
C PRO A 179 2.12 2.63 5.78
N ILE A 180 3.41 2.60 6.17
CA ILE A 180 4.30 1.47 5.94
C ILE A 180 3.88 0.31 6.84
N GLY A 181 3.86 -0.92 6.30
CA GLY A 181 3.51 -2.14 7.04
C GLY A 181 2.17 -2.75 6.65
N ASN A 182 1.49 -2.20 5.66
CA ASN A 182 0.20 -2.69 5.15
C ASN A 182 0.34 -3.21 3.71
N LEU A 183 -0.40 -4.27 3.38
CA LEU A 183 -0.42 -4.87 2.04
C LEU A 183 -0.86 -3.85 0.98
N THR A 184 -1.91 -3.10 1.26
CA THR A 184 -2.42 -2.07 0.35
C THR A 184 -1.39 -1.00 0.04
N SER A 185 -0.64 -0.52 1.04
CA SER A 185 0.40 0.51 0.82
C SER A 185 1.50 0.02 -0.13
N GLN A 186 1.91 -1.25 0.01
CA GLN A 186 2.89 -1.85 -0.89
C GLN A 186 2.36 -2.01 -2.32
N PHE A 187 1.11 -2.41 -2.44
CA PHE A 187 0.46 -2.56 -3.74
C PHE A 187 0.22 -1.19 -4.41
N TRP A 188 -0.25 -0.20 -3.66
CA TRP A 188 -0.44 1.16 -4.17
C TRP A 188 0.88 1.82 -4.62
N ALA A 189 1.99 1.50 -3.96
CA ALA A 189 3.32 1.94 -4.39
C ALA A 189 3.64 1.47 -5.82
N ASN A 190 3.39 0.19 -6.12
CA ASN A 190 3.57 -0.34 -7.47
C ASN A 190 2.61 0.32 -8.47
N CYS A 191 1.35 0.54 -8.09
CA CYS A 191 0.40 1.23 -8.96
C CYS A 191 0.83 2.67 -9.27
N TYR A 192 1.36 3.38 -8.26
CA TYR A 192 1.78 4.77 -8.37
C TYR A 192 2.98 4.94 -9.30
N LEU A 193 3.95 4.04 -9.23
CA LEU A 193 5.17 4.08 -10.02
C LEU A 193 5.02 3.44 -11.42
N ASN A 194 3.96 2.70 -11.68
CA ASN A 194 3.78 1.96 -12.92
C ASN A 194 3.85 2.79 -14.21
N SER A 195 3.50 4.07 -14.13
CA SER A 195 3.61 4.98 -15.28
C SER A 195 5.02 5.56 -15.46
N PHE A 196 5.84 5.45 -14.42
CA PHE A 196 7.24 5.88 -14.43
C PHE A 196 8.16 4.75 -14.91
N ASP A 197 7.85 3.48 -14.55
CA ASP A 197 8.58 2.30 -14.96
C ASP A 197 8.51 2.06 -16.49
#